data_1b2502078766c3623299bfeb19504c38
#
_entry.id   1b2502078766c3623299bfeb19504c38
#
_cell.length_a   1.000
_cell.length_b   1.000
_cell.length_c   1.000
_cell.angle_alpha   90.00
_cell.angle_beta   90.00
_cell.angle_gamma   90.00
#
_symmetry.space_group_name_H-M   'P 1'
#
loop_
_entity.id
_entity.type
_entity.pdbx_description
1 polymer ?
#
loop_
_entity_poly.entity_id
_entity_poly.type
_entity_poly.pdbx_seq_one_letter_code
_entity_poly.pdbx_strand_id
1 'polypeptide(L)'
;MPGVRQITQMRSVFVLLVACSSASSAQPLPLGAPPHPAASSTAVIVQQIGDTTSSGKVLAAHIVAGVEDAIATDRPTYARKDQHVTLYAAVEAEVAGAHVWFSDAPALKIAGKTVTARPLAKAPLVELRWNRIEPAEANISNGEARAFHFQTIDYRATPIDAGGRTAIPADVRPTLTPDHGNGVGTMRYQLIAVQDDRVIASPGPEARRGKGSGGLTDAVMRVSIRRDDTYLGYLTEMFNQPYIWASAGLSDGSHQSEHLEGSDCADFVVYGARRMGAKISYTWTGGLPGVTKLLGAGTRGDDGIYRDAKGRPVTFTRPGDLVLFPRHVGVLTVDRGTLGVLDDHDLMMHTLFDSPKEQPIADSGYADRPLEVRRFTRDLRPGRSRD
;
A
#
# COMPACT_ATOMS: atom_id res chain seq x y z
N MET A 1 -15.33 16.04 67.23
CA MET A 1 -13.92 16.40 67.01
C MET A 1 -13.07 15.36 67.69
N PRO A 2 -12.24 14.64 67.07
CA PRO A 2 -10.82 14.90 66.87
C PRO A 2 -10.29 14.47 65.45
N GLY A 3 -9.26 15.11 65.09
CA GLY A 3 -8.37 15.16 64.06
C GLY A 3 -7.68 13.87 63.57
N VAL A 4 -7.62 13.74 62.25
CA VAL A 4 -6.89 12.70 61.52
C VAL A 4 -5.54 13.28 61.09
N ARG A 5 -4.46 12.67 61.58
CA ARG A 5 -3.07 12.94 61.13
C ARG A 5 -2.79 12.17 59.83
N GLN A 6 -2.36 12.88 58.83
CA GLN A 6 -1.72 12.31 57.65
C GLN A 6 -0.31 11.85 58.00
N ILE A 7 0.01 10.60 57.65
CA ILE A 7 1.38 10.06 57.63
C ILE A 7 1.83 9.94 56.19
N THR A 8 2.78 10.78 55.81
CA THR A 8 3.48 10.74 54.53
C THR A 8 4.60 9.69 54.60
N GLN A 9 4.46 8.61 53.87
CA GLN A 9 5.57 7.66 53.64
C GLN A 9 6.34 8.02 52.36
N MET A 10 7.54 8.52 52.52
CA MET A 10 8.57 8.60 51.50
C MET A 10 9.12 7.18 51.21
N ARG A 11 8.93 6.69 50.01
CA ARG A 11 9.68 5.51 49.53
C ARG A 11 10.83 5.97 48.65
N SER A 12 12.03 5.74 49.16
CA SER A 12 13.32 5.94 48.44
C SER A 12 13.42 4.90 47.32
N VAL A 13 13.62 5.37 46.10
CA VAL A 13 13.96 4.52 44.93
C VAL A 13 15.48 4.46 44.84
N PHE A 14 16.04 3.29 45.07
CA PHE A 14 17.47 2.98 44.76
C PHE A 14 17.60 2.74 43.26
N VAL A 15 18.33 3.59 42.57
CA VAL A 15 18.79 3.35 41.19
C VAL A 15 20.09 2.61 41.24
N LEU A 16 20.09 1.35 40.80
CA LEU A 16 21.29 0.55 40.62
C LEU A 16 21.87 0.82 39.22
N LEU A 17 22.93 1.57 39.12
CA LEU A 17 23.71 1.77 37.91
C LEU A 17 24.62 0.54 37.71
N VAL A 18 24.29 -0.32 36.73
CA VAL A 18 25.21 -1.36 36.26
C VAL A 18 25.98 -0.78 35.08
N ALA A 19 27.28 -0.50 35.31
CA ALA A 19 28.24 -0.13 34.29
C ALA A 19 28.70 -1.40 33.54
N CYS A 20 28.20 -1.62 32.32
CA CYS A 20 28.80 -2.60 31.41
C CYS A 20 29.91 -1.95 30.59
N SER A 21 31.14 -2.27 30.91
CA SER A 21 32.30 -1.98 30.07
C SER A 21 32.30 -2.91 28.87
N SER A 22 31.97 -2.42 27.68
CA SER A 22 32.15 -3.15 26.43
C SER A 22 33.54 -2.81 25.85
N ALA A 23 34.43 -3.80 25.85
CA ALA A 23 35.66 -3.75 25.10
C ALA A 23 35.37 -3.77 23.60
N SER A 24 35.71 -2.67 22.94
CA SER A 24 35.61 -2.56 21.46
C SER A 24 36.79 -3.33 20.85
N SER A 25 36.49 -4.47 20.21
CA SER A 25 37.44 -5.14 19.31
C SER A 25 37.35 -4.47 17.94
N ALA A 26 38.35 -3.69 17.58
CA ALA A 26 38.46 -3.14 16.22
C ALA A 26 38.70 -4.28 15.22
N GLN A 27 37.73 -4.51 14.32
CA GLN A 27 37.96 -5.32 13.13
C GLN A 27 38.68 -4.50 12.05
N PRO A 28 39.62 -5.09 11.32
CA PRO A 28 40.29 -4.40 10.23
C PRO A 28 39.35 -4.18 9.07
N LEU A 29 39.37 -2.99 8.50
CA LEU A 29 38.65 -2.61 7.29
C LEU A 29 39.08 -3.48 6.10
N PRO A 30 38.16 -4.01 5.27
CA PRO A 30 38.54 -4.70 4.04
C PRO A 30 39.06 -3.68 3.01
N LEU A 31 40.26 -3.99 2.47
CA LEU A 31 40.86 -3.27 1.37
C LEU A 31 40.01 -3.36 0.10
N GLY A 32 39.70 -2.20 -0.50
CA GLY A 32 39.51 -2.00 -1.92
C GLY A 32 38.36 -2.75 -2.56
N ALA A 33 37.14 -2.16 -2.56
CA ALA A 33 36.14 -2.49 -3.57
C ALA A 33 36.63 -1.96 -4.94
N PRO A 34 36.47 -2.74 -6.04
CA PRO A 34 36.78 -2.25 -7.38
C PRO A 34 35.90 -1.04 -7.72
N PRO A 35 36.39 -0.07 -8.51
CA PRO A 35 35.59 1.06 -8.92
C PRO A 35 34.34 0.58 -9.67
N HIS A 36 33.16 1.01 -9.22
CA HIS A 36 31.94 0.80 -9.96
C HIS A 36 32.12 1.31 -11.39
N PRO A 37 31.72 0.54 -12.42
CA PRO A 37 31.70 1.05 -13.77
C PRO A 37 30.83 2.30 -13.80
N ALA A 38 31.39 3.38 -14.34
CA ALA A 38 30.66 4.62 -14.55
C ALA A 38 29.36 4.28 -15.30
N ALA A 39 28.23 4.69 -14.73
CA ALA A 39 26.93 4.53 -15.36
C ALA A 39 27.02 5.15 -16.75
N SER A 40 26.96 4.32 -17.77
CA SER A 40 26.85 4.74 -19.17
C SER A 40 25.58 5.57 -19.25
N SER A 41 25.69 6.88 -19.43
CA SER A 41 24.58 7.75 -19.73
C SER A 41 24.09 7.40 -21.14
N THR A 42 23.25 6.41 -21.22
CA THR A 42 22.46 6.19 -22.44
C THR A 42 21.59 7.43 -22.59
N ALA A 43 21.86 8.24 -23.61
CA ALA A 43 21.02 9.38 -23.95
C ALA A 43 19.61 8.85 -24.19
N VAL A 44 18.70 9.12 -23.27
CA VAL A 44 17.27 8.79 -23.44
C VAL A 44 16.83 9.63 -24.63
N ILE A 45 16.51 8.97 -25.76
CA ILE A 45 15.91 9.64 -26.91
C ILE A 45 14.52 10.08 -26.45
N VAL A 46 14.40 11.35 -26.14
CA VAL A 46 13.14 11.94 -25.71
C VAL A 46 12.34 12.27 -26.95
N GLN A 47 11.24 11.55 -27.15
CA GLN A 47 10.34 11.78 -28.28
C GLN A 47 9.36 12.91 -27.94
N GLN A 48 9.40 13.98 -28.70
CA GLN A 48 8.37 15.02 -28.66
C GLN A 48 7.11 14.57 -29.40
N ILE A 49 5.96 14.92 -28.85
CA ILE A 49 4.63 14.60 -29.39
C ILE A 49 3.89 15.90 -29.66
N GLY A 50 3.11 15.93 -30.73
CA GLY A 50 2.28 17.08 -31.06
C GLY A 50 2.55 17.60 -32.47
N ASP A 51 1.91 18.70 -32.77
CA ASP A 51 1.98 19.40 -34.06
C ASP A 51 2.95 20.58 -33.97
N THR A 52 4.05 20.52 -34.71
CA THR A 52 5.07 21.60 -34.78
C THR A 52 4.52 22.91 -35.30
N THR A 53 3.36 22.90 -35.97
CA THR A 53 2.68 24.10 -36.48
C THR A 53 1.69 24.69 -35.49
N SER A 54 1.41 24.00 -34.38
CA SER A 54 0.49 24.47 -33.34
C SER A 54 1.21 25.46 -32.40
N SER A 55 0.82 26.71 -32.43
CA SER A 55 1.35 27.79 -31.57
C SER A 55 0.70 27.87 -30.20
N GLY A 56 0.12 26.78 -29.68
CA GLY A 56 -0.57 26.75 -28.41
C GLY A 56 0.36 26.67 -27.19
N LYS A 57 -0.19 27.00 -26.01
CA LYS A 57 0.50 26.94 -24.73
C LYS A 57 -0.12 25.84 -23.86
N VAL A 58 0.68 24.86 -23.41
CA VAL A 58 0.24 23.84 -22.45
C VAL A 58 -0.04 24.48 -21.09
N LEU A 59 -1.20 24.23 -20.52
CA LEU A 59 -1.69 24.79 -19.26
C LEU A 59 -1.64 23.78 -18.12
N ALA A 60 -2.04 22.52 -18.38
CA ALA A 60 -2.09 21.45 -17.37
C ALA A 60 -1.80 20.08 -18.00
N ALA A 61 -1.29 19.19 -17.18
CA ALA A 61 -1.10 17.78 -17.49
C ALA A 61 -1.86 16.92 -16.49
N HIS A 62 -2.57 15.92 -16.99
CA HIS A 62 -3.36 14.97 -16.20
C HIS A 62 -3.08 13.54 -16.65
N ILE A 63 -3.30 12.59 -15.75
CA ILE A 63 -3.41 11.18 -16.09
C ILE A 63 -4.87 10.80 -15.98
N VAL A 64 -5.39 10.09 -16.97
CA VAL A 64 -6.68 9.42 -16.87
C VAL A 64 -6.48 7.92 -17.03
N ALA A 65 -7.14 7.13 -16.19
CA ALA A 65 -7.04 5.68 -16.20
C ALA A 65 -8.34 5.07 -16.73
N GLY A 66 -8.23 4.19 -17.73
CA GLY A 66 -9.33 3.38 -18.24
C GLY A 66 -9.12 1.90 -17.88
N VAL A 67 -10.20 1.23 -17.46
CA VAL A 67 -10.23 -0.22 -17.24
C VAL A 67 -10.98 -0.83 -18.41
N GLU A 68 -10.34 -1.70 -19.19
CA GLU A 68 -10.89 -2.22 -20.44
C GLU A 68 -11.40 -1.05 -21.32
N ASP A 69 -12.64 -1.14 -21.80
CA ASP A 69 -13.28 -0.14 -22.63
C ASP A 69 -14.07 0.93 -21.84
N ALA A 70 -13.89 0.98 -20.51
CA ALA A 70 -14.58 1.97 -19.68
C ALA A 70 -14.05 3.40 -19.93
N ILE A 71 -14.89 4.40 -19.67
CA ILE A 71 -14.51 5.81 -19.74
C ILE A 71 -13.33 6.04 -18.81
N ALA A 72 -12.20 6.55 -19.34
CA ALA A 72 -11.04 6.89 -18.55
C ALA A 72 -11.32 8.08 -17.62
N THR A 73 -10.78 8.03 -16.40
CA THR A 73 -11.05 9.04 -15.36
C THR A 73 -9.77 9.46 -14.64
N ASP A 74 -9.75 10.69 -14.15
CA ASP A 74 -8.67 11.24 -13.30
C ASP A 74 -8.81 10.83 -11.81
N ARG A 75 -9.68 9.85 -11.49
CA ARG A 75 -9.91 9.36 -10.13
C ARG A 75 -9.11 8.10 -9.85
N PRO A 76 -8.85 7.79 -8.55
CA PRO A 76 -8.30 6.51 -8.15
C PRO A 76 -9.06 5.36 -8.80
N THR A 77 -8.33 4.46 -9.45
CA THR A 77 -8.90 3.39 -10.27
C THR A 77 -8.64 2.04 -9.63
N TYR A 78 -9.63 1.17 -9.65
CA TYR A 78 -9.57 -0.18 -9.12
C TYR A 78 -9.86 -1.18 -10.23
N ALA A 79 -9.07 -2.26 -10.28
CA ALA A 79 -9.25 -3.33 -11.26
C ALA A 79 -8.96 -4.70 -10.65
N ARG A 80 -9.41 -5.77 -11.31
CA ARG A 80 -8.95 -7.12 -11.05
C ARG A 80 -7.74 -7.45 -11.90
N LYS A 81 -6.97 -8.45 -11.49
CA LYS A 81 -5.76 -8.91 -12.19
C LYS A 81 -6.02 -9.37 -13.62
N ASP A 82 -7.24 -9.82 -13.91
CA ASP A 82 -7.67 -10.26 -15.24
C ASP A 82 -8.14 -9.10 -16.15
N GLN A 83 -8.12 -7.86 -15.67
CA GLN A 83 -8.51 -6.66 -16.41
C GLN A 83 -7.29 -5.83 -16.81
N HIS A 84 -7.35 -5.25 -17.99
CA HIS A 84 -6.33 -4.31 -18.46
C HIS A 84 -6.63 -2.89 -17.98
N VAL A 85 -5.62 -2.23 -17.43
CA VAL A 85 -5.70 -0.82 -17.06
C VAL A 85 -4.71 -0.04 -17.90
N THR A 86 -5.23 0.94 -18.65
CA THR A 86 -4.40 1.85 -19.45
C THR A 86 -4.42 3.24 -18.84
N LEU A 87 -3.24 3.80 -18.66
CA LEU A 87 -3.02 5.19 -18.28
C LEU A 87 -2.82 6.01 -19.55
N TYR A 88 -3.64 7.05 -19.74
CA TYR A 88 -3.53 7.95 -20.86
C TYR A 88 -3.06 9.33 -20.37
N ALA A 89 -2.19 9.95 -21.15
CA ALA A 89 -1.88 11.36 -20.98
C ALA A 89 -3.07 12.20 -21.44
N ALA A 90 -3.44 13.19 -20.64
CA ALA A 90 -4.39 14.23 -21.04
C ALA A 90 -3.77 15.61 -20.76
N VAL A 91 -3.72 16.44 -21.79
CA VAL A 91 -3.09 17.76 -21.74
C VAL A 91 -4.15 18.82 -22.04
N GLU A 92 -4.25 19.82 -21.17
CA GLU A 92 -5.01 21.03 -21.45
C GLU A 92 -4.08 22.09 -22.03
N ALA A 93 -4.46 22.70 -23.15
CA ALA A 93 -3.69 23.77 -23.76
C ALA A 93 -4.59 24.92 -24.21
N GLU A 94 -4.04 26.13 -24.22
CA GLU A 94 -4.63 27.28 -24.90
C GLU A 94 -4.17 27.30 -26.35
N VAL A 95 -5.13 27.20 -27.27
CA VAL A 95 -4.88 27.25 -28.73
C VAL A 95 -5.80 28.28 -29.34
N ALA A 96 -5.22 29.31 -29.95
CA ALA A 96 -5.97 30.44 -30.53
C ALA A 96 -6.96 31.09 -29.53
N GLY A 97 -6.55 31.25 -28.26
CA GLY A 97 -7.34 31.85 -27.19
C GLY A 97 -8.45 30.92 -26.60
N ALA A 98 -8.52 29.68 -27.04
CA ALA A 98 -9.48 28.68 -26.52
C ALA A 98 -8.77 27.59 -25.70
N HIS A 99 -9.38 27.15 -24.59
CA HIS A 99 -8.95 25.97 -23.83
C HIS A 99 -9.36 24.70 -24.55
N VAL A 100 -8.40 23.86 -24.91
CA VAL A 100 -8.61 22.64 -25.67
C VAL A 100 -7.93 21.49 -24.95
N TRP A 101 -8.63 20.36 -24.83
CA TRP A 101 -8.09 19.12 -24.32
C TRP A 101 -7.53 18.24 -25.42
N PHE A 102 -6.42 17.58 -25.12
CA PHE A 102 -5.75 16.62 -25.99
C PHE A 102 -5.49 15.33 -25.24
N SER A 103 -5.93 14.19 -25.78
CA SER A 103 -5.72 12.85 -25.23
C SER A 103 -6.02 11.80 -26.30
N ASP A 104 -5.38 10.64 -26.22
CA ASP A 104 -5.70 9.48 -27.03
C ASP A 104 -6.65 8.49 -26.31
N ALA A 105 -7.17 8.85 -25.15
CA ALA A 105 -8.22 8.08 -24.48
C ALA A 105 -9.50 8.09 -25.34
N PRO A 106 -10.16 6.94 -25.58
CA PRO A 106 -11.38 6.87 -26.39
C PRO A 106 -12.51 7.77 -25.87
N ALA A 107 -12.63 7.86 -24.54
CA ALA A 107 -13.51 8.77 -23.83
C ALA A 107 -12.92 9.06 -22.45
N LEU A 108 -13.07 10.29 -21.96
CA LEU A 108 -12.50 10.68 -20.68
C LEU A 108 -13.41 11.60 -19.85
N LYS A 109 -13.23 11.48 -18.53
CA LYS A 109 -13.79 12.40 -17.52
C LYS A 109 -12.67 13.01 -16.71
N ILE A 110 -12.72 14.34 -16.54
CA ILE A 110 -11.79 15.10 -15.68
C ILE A 110 -12.63 15.87 -14.68
N ALA A 111 -12.27 15.80 -13.41
CA ALA A 111 -13.05 16.40 -12.31
C ALA A 111 -14.54 16.00 -12.34
N GLY A 112 -14.83 14.76 -12.77
CA GLY A 112 -16.19 14.20 -12.87
C GLY A 112 -16.99 14.66 -14.11
N LYS A 113 -16.45 15.52 -14.98
CA LYS A 113 -17.11 16.02 -16.19
C LYS A 113 -16.56 15.29 -17.41
N THR A 114 -17.47 14.89 -18.33
CA THR A 114 -17.06 14.38 -19.64
C THR A 114 -16.37 15.51 -20.42
N VAL A 115 -15.22 15.20 -20.99
CA VAL A 115 -14.38 16.13 -21.74
C VAL A 115 -14.25 15.62 -23.17
N THR A 116 -14.43 16.51 -24.16
CA THR A 116 -14.10 16.22 -25.54
C THR A 116 -12.64 16.58 -25.79
N ALA A 117 -11.82 15.57 -26.10
CA ALA A 117 -10.41 15.78 -26.41
C ALA A 117 -10.12 15.57 -27.90
N ARG A 118 -9.12 16.27 -28.39
CA ARG A 118 -8.49 16.02 -29.70
C ARG A 118 -7.35 15.01 -29.53
N PRO A 119 -6.93 14.31 -30.56
CA PRO A 119 -5.76 13.44 -30.49
C PRO A 119 -4.51 14.21 -30.02
N LEU A 120 -3.68 13.59 -29.19
CA LEU A 120 -2.44 14.21 -28.67
C LEU A 120 -1.46 14.61 -29.78
N ALA A 121 -1.48 13.93 -30.91
CA ALA A 121 -0.72 14.31 -32.11
C ALA A 121 -1.10 15.71 -32.68
N LYS A 122 -2.20 16.31 -32.24
CA LYS A 122 -2.65 17.67 -32.61
C LYS A 122 -2.43 18.71 -31.50
N ALA A 123 -1.85 18.28 -30.38
CA ALA A 123 -1.47 19.20 -29.29
C ALA A 123 -0.32 20.12 -29.72
N PRO A 124 -0.09 21.25 -29.04
CA PRO A 124 1.20 21.93 -29.12
C PRO A 124 2.33 20.96 -28.79
N LEU A 125 3.48 21.15 -29.45
CA LEU A 125 4.62 20.25 -29.28
C LEU A 125 5.03 20.13 -27.82
N VAL A 126 5.10 18.92 -27.29
CA VAL A 126 5.37 18.62 -25.89
C VAL A 126 6.14 17.30 -25.74
N GLU A 127 7.04 17.27 -24.79
CA GLU A 127 7.68 16.05 -24.32
C GLU A 127 6.89 15.47 -23.13
N LEU A 128 6.56 14.16 -23.15
CA LEU A 128 5.89 13.48 -22.06
C LEU A 128 6.85 12.56 -21.32
N ARG A 129 6.87 12.70 -19.99
CA ARG A 129 7.63 11.81 -19.09
C ARG A 129 6.67 11.22 -18.06
N TRP A 130 6.81 9.93 -17.79
CA TRP A 130 6.00 9.19 -16.84
C TRP A 130 6.83 8.78 -15.63
N ASN A 131 6.26 8.91 -14.45
CA ASN A 131 6.86 8.42 -13.21
C ASN A 131 5.90 7.49 -12.47
N ARG A 132 6.44 6.46 -11.80
CA ARG A 132 5.82 5.86 -10.62
C ARG A 132 6.04 6.77 -9.43
N ILE A 133 5.05 6.78 -8.52
CA ILE A 133 5.17 7.43 -7.21
C ILE A 133 5.02 6.34 -6.19
N GLU A 134 6.12 5.93 -5.60
CA GLU A 134 6.19 4.77 -4.72
C GLU A 134 6.82 5.11 -3.36
N PRO A 135 6.41 4.43 -2.26
CA PRO A 135 7.07 4.59 -0.97
C PRO A 135 8.52 4.14 -1.07
N ALA A 136 9.43 4.92 -0.48
CA ALA A 136 10.86 4.61 -0.48
C ALA A 136 11.20 3.43 0.44
N GLU A 137 10.34 3.11 1.39
CA GLU A 137 10.54 2.11 2.43
C GLU A 137 9.30 1.22 2.57
N ALA A 138 9.53 -0.07 2.84
CA ALA A 138 8.46 -1.04 3.09
C ALA A 138 8.01 -1.12 4.55
N ASN A 139 8.71 -0.43 5.47
CA ASN A 139 8.45 -0.43 6.91
C ASN A 139 8.53 0.98 7.49
N ILE A 140 7.41 1.44 8.02
CA ILE A 140 7.24 2.79 8.57
C ILE A 140 6.62 2.69 9.96
N SER A 141 6.87 3.69 10.82
CA SER A 141 6.26 3.77 12.14
C SER A 141 5.65 5.16 12.34
N ASN A 142 4.40 5.21 12.80
CA ASN A 142 3.78 6.47 13.24
C ASN A 142 4.36 7.00 14.57
N GLY A 143 5.47 6.40 15.05
CA GLY A 143 6.13 6.82 16.27
C GLY A 143 5.45 6.30 17.54
N GLU A 144 5.87 6.77 18.71
CA GLU A 144 5.20 6.43 19.94
C GLU A 144 3.75 6.89 19.88
N ALA A 145 2.83 6.00 20.24
CA ALA A 145 1.38 6.15 20.14
C ALA A 145 0.86 7.33 20.99
N ARG A 146 1.15 8.54 20.54
CA ARG A 146 0.34 9.70 20.89
C ARG A 146 -0.72 9.81 19.82
N ALA A 147 -1.98 9.79 20.23
CA ALA A 147 -3.13 9.82 19.35
C ALA A 147 -2.86 10.67 18.10
N PHE A 148 -2.91 10.01 16.93
CA PHE A 148 -2.87 10.66 15.62
C PHE A 148 -1.56 11.40 15.24
N HIS A 149 -0.41 10.89 15.68
CA HIS A 149 0.87 11.31 15.12
C HIS A 149 1.16 10.49 13.86
N PHE A 150 1.04 11.11 12.70
CA PHE A 150 1.28 10.47 11.41
C PHE A 150 2.68 10.84 10.91
N GLN A 151 3.53 9.83 10.71
CA GLN A 151 4.77 10.04 10.02
C GLN A 151 4.51 10.28 8.53
N THR A 152 5.18 11.27 7.95
CA THR A 152 5.14 11.50 6.51
C THR A 152 5.81 10.34 5.78
N ILE A 153 5.09 9.71 4.86
CA ILE A 153 5.63 8.64 4.01
C ILE A 153 6.52 9.28 2.96
N ASP A 154 7.77 8.85 2.85
CA ASP A 154 8.69 9.30 1.79
C ASP A 154 8.30 8.66 0.46
N TYR A 155 7.46 9.36 -0.32
CA TYR A 155 7.14 8.97 -1.69
C TYR A 155 8.16 9.55 -2.66
N ARG A 156 8.69 8.70 -3.52
CA ARG A 156 9.65 9.07 -4.57
C ARG A 156 9.08 8.88 -5.96
N ALA A 157 9.45 9.79 -6.85
CA ALA A 157 9.15 9.68 -8.27
C ALA A 157 10.25 8.87 -8.96
N THR A 158 9.88 7.72 -9.52
CA THR A 158 10.79 6.84 -10.27
C THR A 158 10.39 6.84 -11.75
N PRO A 159 11.29 7.21 -12.68
CA PRO A 159 10.97 7.26 -14.09
C PRO A 159 10.50 5.92 -14.65
N ILE A 160 9.51 5.98 -15.54
CA ILE A 160 9.06 4.85 -16.36
C ILE A 160 9.63 5.06 -17.76
N ASP A 161 10.35 4.07 -18.27
CA ASP A 161 10.80 4.10 -19.68
C ASP A 161 9.59 3.88 -20.61
N ALA A 162 8.97 4.96 -20.96
CA ALA A 162 7.78 4.99 -21.81
C ALA A 162 8.09 5.47 -23.24
N GLY A 163 9.31 5.89 -23.53
CA GLY A 163 9.71 6.35 -24.85
C GLY A 163 8.80 7.46 -25.42
N GLY A 164 8.27 8.35 -24.57
CA GLY A 164 7.36 9.42 -24.98
C GLY A 164 5.93 8.96 -25.31
N ARG A 165 5.53 7.72 -24.99
CA ARG A 165 4.18 7.22 -25.28
C ARG A 165 3.08 8.04 -24.61
N THR A 166 1.97 8.22 -25.35
CA THR A 166 0.77 8.93 -24.91
C THR A 166 -0.13 8.08 -24.02
N ALA A 167 0.07 6.76 -24.07
CA ALA A 167 -0.63 5.78 -23.26
C ALA A 167 0.32 4.66 -22.84
N ILE A 168 0.22 4.21 -21.59
CA ILE A 168 1.02 3.10 -21.03
C ILE A 168 0.12 2.15 -20.24
N PRO A 169 0.45 0.85 -20.17
CA PRO A 169 -0.23 -0.05 -19.23
C PRO A 169 0.12 0.35 -17.80
N ALA A 170 -0.85 0.24 -16.90
CA ALA A 170 -0.58 0.40 -15.46
C ALA A 170 0.22 -0.82 -14.96
N ASP A 171 1.35 -0.57 -14.31
CA ASP A 171 2.20 -1.58 -13.69
C ASP A 171 2.38 -1.26 -12.20
N VAL A 172 1.78 -2.08 -11.33
CA VAL A 172 1.78 -1.88 -9.88
C VAL A 172 2.99 -2.49 -9.17
N ARG A 173 3.95 -3.06 -9.92
CA ARG A 173 5.19 -3.60 -9.33
C ARG A 173 6.09 -2.47 -8.84
N PRO A 174 6.56 -2.52 -7.58
CA PRO A 174 7.48 -1.53 -7.04
C PRO A 174 8.89 -1.70 -7.62
N THR A 175 9.69 -0.65 -7.55
CA THR A 175 11.11 -0.66 -7.92
C THR A 175 12.04 -0.30 -6.76
N LEU A 176 11.51 0.30 -5.71
CA LEU A 176 12.26 0.71 -4.50
C LEU A 176 12.16 -0.29 -3.36
N THR A 177 11.10 -1.12 -3.34
CA THR A 177 10.84 -2.11 -2.31
C THR A 177 10.60 -3.49 -2.94
N PRO A 178 10.65 -4.60 -2.19
CA PRO A 178 10.38 -5.92 -2.74
C PRO A 178 8.96 -6.02 -3.34
N ASP A 179 8.83 -6.67 -4.51
CA ASP A 179 7.53 -6.99 -5.10
C ASP A 179 6.99 -8.31 -4.52
N HIS A 180 6.03 -8.22 -3.62
CA HIS A 180 5.31 -9.37 -3.09
C HIS A 180 3.99 -9.63 -3.83
N GLY A 181 3.57 -8.70 -4.71
CA GLY A 181 2.27 -8.73 -5.37
C GLY A 181 2.22 -9.52 -6.66
N ASN A 182 3.35 -9.66 -7.35
CA ASN A 182 3.41 -10.31 -8.66
C ASN A 182 2.31 -9.79 -9.62
N GLY A 183 2.24 -8.45 -9.71
CA GLY A 183 1.28 -7.74 -10.56
C GLY A 183 -0.08 -7.45 -9.91
N VAL A 184 -0.26 -7.67 -8.60
CA VAL A 184 -1.34 -7.11 -7.80
C VAL A 184 -0.77 -6.17 -6.74
N GLY A 185 -1.59 -5.22 -6.28
CA GLY A 185 -1.18 -4.19 -5.34
C GLY A 185 -1.58 -2.80 -5.81
N THR A 186 -0.98 -1.78 -5.22
CA THR A 186 -1.28 -0.39 -5.53
C THR A 186 -0.04 0.37 -5.95
N MET A 187 -0.19 1.18 -7.01
CA MET A 187 0.83 2.11 -7.48
C MET A 187 0.21 3.47 -7.78
N ARG A 188 1.02 4.52 -7.64
CA ARG A 188 0.65 5.88 -8.01
C ARG A 188 1.52 6.36 -9.16
N TYR A 189 1.02 7.35 -9.90
CA TYR A 189 1.66 7.82 -11.14
C TYR A 189 1.64 9.33 -11.24
N GLN A 190 2.65 9.86 -11.92
CA GLN A 190 2.76 11.27 -12.29
C GLN A 190 3.12 11.39 -13.77
N LEU A 191 2.49 12.33 -14.45
CA LEU A 191 2.82 12.74 -15.80
C LEU A 191 3.49 14.11 -15.77
N ILE A 192 4.61 14.24 -16.45
CA ILE A 192 5.31 15.51 -16.67
C ILE A 192 5.24 15.81 -18.15
N ALA A 193 4.74 17.01 -18.48
CA ALA A 193 4.75 17.58 -19.82
C ALA A 193 5.77 18.71 -19.87
N VAL A 194 6.71 18.66 -20.80
CA VAL A 194 7.73 19.70 -20.97
C VAL A 194 7.48 20.36 -22.33
N GLN A 195 7.21 21.67 -22.28
CA GLN A 195 7.06 22.50 -23.47
C GLN A 195 8.08 23.65 -23.39
N ASP A 196 9.01 23.67 -24.34
CA ASP A 196 10.17 24.56 -24.28
C ASP A 196 10.88 24.44 -22.92
N ASP A 197 11.04 25.53 -22.17
CA ASP A 197 11.65 25.53 -20.84
C ASP A 197 10.64 25.37 -19.71
N ARG A 198 9.36 25.10 -20.03
CA ARG A 198 8.29 24.99 -19.04
C ARG A 198 8.01 23.54 -18.70
N VAL A 199 8.02 23.24 -17.40
CA VAL A 199 7.64 21.94 -16.85
C VAL A 199 6.25 22.04 -16.23
N ILE A 200 5.32 21.24 -16.71
CA ILE A 200 3.94 21.12 -16.25
C ILE A 200 3.73 19.68 -15.79
N ALA A 201 3.41 19.48 -14.52
CA ALA A 201 3.23 18.14 -13.97
C ALA A 201 1.81 17.92 -13.46
N SER A 202 1.32 16.70 -13.61
CA SER A 202 0.17 16.25 -12.81
C SER A 202 0.58 16.15 -11.33
N PRO A 203 -0.38 16.12 -10.37
CA PRO A 203 -0.05 15.91 -8.97
C PRO A 203 0.85 14.71 -8.73
N GLY A 204 1.85 14.86 -7.85
CA GLY A 204 2.89 13.89 -7.55
C GLY A 204 3.24 13.83 -6.05
N PRO A 205 4.50 13.59 -5.67
CA PRO A 205 4.92 13.45 -4.27
C PRO A 205 4.65 14.69 -3.41
N GLU A 206 4.52 15.86 -4.01
CA GLU A 206 4.21 17.13 -3.37
C GLU A 206 2.74 17.25 -2.95
N ALA A 207 1.85 16.51 -3.59
CA ALA A 207 0.40 16.58 -3.36
C ALA A 207 -0.02 15.82 -2.09
N ARG A 208 0.45 16.31 -0.93
CA ARG A 208 0.25 15.71 0.38
C ARG A 208 -1.18 15.89 0.87
N ARG A 209 -1.71 14.84 1.51
CA ARG A 209 -2.91 14.96 2.33
C ARG A 209 -2.61 15.90 3.50
N GLY A 210 -3.65 16.55 3.99
CA GLY A 210 -3.52 17.51 5.08
C GLY A 210 -3.19 16.87 6.43
N LYS A 211 -3.35 17.66 7.49
CA LYS A 211 -3.14 17.23 8.89
C LYS A 211 -3.92 15.95 9.20
N GLY A 212 -3.26 14.99 9.87
CA GLY A 212 -3.86 13.70 10.23
C GLY A 212 -3.67 12.61 9.16
N SER A 213 -2.67 12.77 8.29
CA SER A 213 -2.27 11.76 7.29
C SER A 213 -0.78 11.84 6.99
N GLY A 214 -0.17 10.70 6.66
CA GLY A 214 1.21 10.62 6.15
C GLY A 214 1.29 10.54 4.62
N GLY A 215 0.17 10.40 3.92
CA GLY A 215 0.10 10.03 2.53
C GLY A 215 -0.20 11.16 1.54
N LEU A 216 -0.62 10.76 0.34
CA LEU A 216 -0.92 11.63 -0.79
C LEU A 216 -2.43 11.81 -0.98
N THR A 217 -2.82 12.92 -1.61
CA THR A 217 -4.22 13.17 -1.98
C THR A 217 -4.68 12.24 -3.11
N ASP A 218 -6.00 12.07 -3.25
CA ASP A 218 -6.61 11.33 -4.37
C ASP A 218 -6.49 12.08 -5.72
N ALA A 219 -5.88 13.26 -5.74
CA ALA A 219 -5.49 13.96 -6.96
C ALA A 219 -4.26 13.30 -7.64
N VAL A 220 -3.42 12.58 -6.89
CA VAL A 220 -2.36 11.76 -7.47
C VAL A 220 -3.00 10.51 -8.06
N MET A 221 -2.84 10.30 -9.37
CA MET A 221 -3.39 9.12 -10.03
C MET A 221 -2.93 7.85 -9.32
N ARG A 222 -3.88 7.02 -8.87
CA ARG A 222 -3.64 5.77 -8.17
C ARG A 222 -4.38 4.63 -8.85
N VAL A 223 -3.66 3.54 -9.13
CA VAL A 223 -4.24 2.29 -9.62
C VAL A 223 -4.03 1.21 -8.58
N SER A 224 -5.09 0.49 -8.25
CA SER A 224 -5.08 -0.64 -7.31
C SER A 224 -5.61 -1.86 -8.04
N ILE A 225 -4.76 -2.89 -8.17
CA ILE A 225 -5.09 -4.15 -8.84
C ILE A 225 -5.21 -5.24 -7.78
N ARG A 226 -6.38 -5.86 -7.69
CA ARG A 226 -6.66 -6.98 -6.79
C ARG A 226 -6.69 -8.31 -7.53
N ARG A 227 -6.49 -9.40 -6.80
CA ARG A 227 -6.53 -10.76 -7.33
C ARG A 227 -7.92 -11.09 -7.90
N ASP A 228 -8.97 -10.84 -7.11
CA ASP A 228 -10.37 -11.12 -7.40
C ASP A 228 -11.29 -10.33 -6.44
N ASP A 229 -12.61 -10.57 -6.51
CA ASP A 229 -13.61 -9.91 -5.67
C ASP A 229 -13.94 -10.67 -4.38
N THR A 230 -13.01 -11.51 -3.88
CA THR A 230 -13.10 -12.17 -2.58
C THR A 230 -12.42 -11.36 -1.47
N TYR A 231 -12.62 -11.76 -0.21
CA TYR A 231 -11.91 -11.17 0.92
C TYR A 231 -10.38 -11.20 0.73
N LEU A 232 -9.84 -12.35 0.33
CA LEU A 232 -8.41 -12.50 0.05
C LEU A 232 -7.97 -11.65 -1.14
N GLY A 233 -8.82 -11.55 -2.16
CA GLY A 233 -8.56 -10.70 -3.31
C GLY A 233 -8.44 -9.23 -2.94
N TYR A 234 -9.35 -8.71 -2.11
CA TYR A 234 -9.29 -7.32 -1.65
C TYR A 234 -8.07 -7.02 -0.78
N LEU A 235 -7.58 -7.98 0.00
CA LEU A 235 -6.33 -7.80 0.75
C LEU A 235 -5.15 -7.51 -0.18
N THR A 236 -5.15 -8.07 -1.39
CA THR A 236 -4.06 -7.85 -2.34
C THR A 236 -3.98 -6.43 -2.90
N GLU A 237 -5.02 -5.59 -2.75
CA GLU A 237 -4.94 -4.16 -3.07
C GLU A 237 -3.88 -3.44 -2.21
N MET A 238 -3.62 -3.95 -0.99
CA MET A 238 -2.62 -3.37 -0.06
C MET A 238 -1.18 -3.82 -0.37
N PHE A 239 -0.98 -4.78 -1.28
CA PHE A 239 0.36 -5.21 -1.65
C PHE A 239 1.15 -4.05 -2.25
N ASN A 240 2.48 -4.07 -2.03
CA ASN A 240 3.40 -3.01 -2.44
C ASN A 240 3.18 -1.65 -1.70
N GLN A 241 2.36 -1.67 -0.63
CA GLN A 241 2.27 -0.57 0.32
C GLN A 241 3.00 -0.93 1.60
N PRO A 242 3.59 0.04 2.32
CA PRO A 242 4.41 -0.26 3.49
C PRO A 242 3.61 -0.86 4.64
N TYR A 243 4.26 -1.67 5.46
CA TYR A 243 3.84 -1.86 6.84
C TYR A 243 3.95 -0.52 7.57
N ILE A 244 2.89 -0.12 8.27
CA ILE A 244 2.89 1.09 9.10
C ILE A 244 2.53 0.68 10.53
N TRP A 245 3.54 0.62 11.41
CA TRP A 245 3.24 0.36 12.82
C TRP A 245 2.36 1.46 13.39
N ALA A 246 1.29 1.07 14.08
CA ALA A 246 0.25 1.96 14.58
C ALA A 246 -0.40 2.81 13.47
N SER A 247 -0.70 2.19 12.33
CA SER A 247 -1.52 2.82 11.30
C SER A 247 -2.84 3.31 11.90
N ALA A 248 -3.31 4.46 11.47
CA ALA A 248 -4.44 5.14 12.11
C ALA A 248 -5.21 6.05 11.14
N GLY A 249 -6.27 6.68 11.65
CA GLY A 249 -7.04 7.71 10.99
C GLY A 249 -7.84 8.53 12.00
N LEU A 250 -8.20 9.76 11.66
CA LEU A 250 -9.12 10.58 12.48
C LEU A 250 -10.54 9.97 12.53
N SER A 251 -10.84 9.09 11.59
CA SER A 251 -12.07 8.29 11.50
C SER A 251 -11.77 7.05 10.65
N ASP A 252 -12.66 6.07 10.64
CA ASP A 252 -12.52 4.91 9.76
C ASP A 252 -12.36 5.29 8.28
N GLY A 253 -13.09 6.31 7.82
CA GLY A 253 -13.03 6.76 6.42
C GLY A 253 -11.77 7.54 6.05
N SER A 254 -11.02 8.06 7.04
CA SER A 254 -9.75 8.76 6.84
C SER A 254 -8.53 7.92 7.25
N HIS A 255 -8.75 6.64 7.58
CA HIS A 255 -7.68 5.72 7.98
C HIS A 255 -6.66 5.52 6.86
N GLN A 256 -5.37 5.40 7.21
CA GLN A 256 -4.28 5.20 6.25
C GLN A 256 -4.54 4.00 5.33
N SER A 257 -5.10 2.91 5.88
CA SER A 257 -5.45 1.73 5.10
C SER A 257 -6.58 1.98 4.08
N GLU A 258 -7.58 2.83 4.38
CA GLU A 258 -8.65 3.18 3.41
C GLU A 258 -8.10 3.95 2.20
N HIS A 259 -7.00 4.67 2.39
CA HIS A 259 -6.31 5.41 1.33
C HIS A 259 -5.16 4.62 0.69
N LEU A 260 -5.01 3.33 1.05
CA LEU A 260 -3.92 2.48 0.55
C LEU A 260 -2.55 3.14 0.73
N GLU A 261 -2.35 3.80 1.87
CA GLU A 261 -1.06 4.36 2.27
C GLU A 261 -0.16 3.28 2.88
N GLY A 262 -0.76 2.27 3.49
CA GLY A 262 -0.17 1.16 4.21
C GLY A 262 -1.02 0.75 5.40
N SER A 263 -0.58 -0.26 6.14
CA SER A 263 -1.33 -0.80 7.29
C SER A 263 -0.41 -1.51 8.27
N ASP A 264 -0.85 -1.64 9.53
CA ASP A 264 -0.35 -2.71 10.39
C ASP A 264 -1.10 -4.03 10.14
N CYS A 265 -0.75 -5.07 10.89
CA CYS A 265 -1.32 -6.41 10.67
C CYS A 265 -2.83 -6.48 10.97
N ALA A 266 -3.32 -5.76 11.97
CA ALA A 266 -4.74 -5.78 12.34
C ALA A 266 -5.58 -4.93 11.38
N ASP A 267 -5.08 -3.77 10.99
CA ASP A 267 -5.75 -2.89 10.05
C ASP A 267 -5.78 -3.49 8.64
N PHE A 268 -4.75 -4.27 8.27
CA PHE A 268 -4.72 -5.03 7.03
C PHE A 268 -5.91 -5.98 6.91
N VAL A 269 -6.16 -6.81 7.93
CA VAL A 269 -7.27 -7.78 7.88
C VAL A 269 -8.63 -7.10 7.96
N VAL A 270 -8.74 -5.99 8.71
CA VAL A 270 -9.96 -5.18 8.78
C VAL A 270 -10.24 -4.49 7.45
N TYR A 271 -9.21 -3.96 6.75
CA TYR A 271 -9.35 -3.35 5.44
C TYR A 271 -10.06 -4.30 4.44
N GLY A 272 -9.57 -5.53 4.29
CA GLY A 272 -10.21 -6.52 3.41
C GLY A 272 -11.67 -6.80 3.77
N ALA A 273 -11.99 -6.91 5.07
CA ALA A 273 -13.36 -7.11 5.53
C ALA A 273 -14.26 -5.90 5.20
N ARG A 274 -13.73 -4.68 5.34
CA ARG A 274 -14.45 -3.45 4.97
C ARG A 274 -14.66 -3.33 3.46
N ARG A 275 -13.70 -3.74 2.65
CA ARG A 275 -13.84 -3.83 1.19
C ARG A 275 -14.95 -4.82 0.79
N MET A 276 -15.16 -5.89 1.57
CA MET A 276 -16.27 -6.82 1.43
C MET A 276 -17.61 -6.26 1.97
N GLY A 277 -17.66 -5.00 2.39
CA GLY A 277 -18.86 -4.34 2.88
C GLY A 277 -19.14 -4.54 4.37
N ALA A 278 -18.26 -5.17 5.13
CA ALA A 278 -18.42 -5.27 6.58
C ALA A 278 -18.27 -3.90 7.25
N LYS A 279 -19.25 -3.54 8.08
CA LYS A 279 -19.19 -2.31 8.90
C LYS A 279 -18.44 -2.63 10.20
N ILE A 280 -17.13 -2.65 10.13
CA ILE A 280 -16.21 -2.91 11.23
C ILE A 280 -15.27 -1.71 11.32
N SER A 281 -15.10 -1.13 12.51
CA SER A 281 -14.11 -0.10 12.74
C SER A 281 -12.71 -0.70 12.81
N TYR A 282 -11.71 0.06 12.39
CA TYR A 282 -10.31 -0.32 12.55
C TYR A 282 -9.99 -0.55 14.03
N THR A 283 -9.19 -1.57 14.31
CA THR A 283 -8.89 -1.99 15.68
C THR A 283 -7.55 -2.73 15.73
N TRP A 284 -6.91 -2.70 16.87
CA TRP A 284 -5.69 -3.46 17.12
C TRP A 284 -5.95 -4.96 17.32
N THR A 285 -4.92 -5.79 17.35
CA THR A 285 -5.03 -7.25 17.51
C THR A 285 -5.86 -7.68 18.72
N GLY A 286 -5.74 -6.98 19.85
CA GLY A 286 -6.54 -7.27 21.05
C GLY A 286 -8.02 -6.89 20.94
N GLY A 287 -8.41 -6.08 19.98
CA GLY A 287 -9.81 -5.75 19.68
C GLY A 287 -10.48 -6.73 18.70
N LEU A 288 -9.71 -7.50 17.93
CA LEU A 288 -10.24 -8.47 16.97
C LEU A 288 -11.16 -9.54 17.58
N PRO A 289 -10.91 -10.05 18.79
CA PRO A 289 -11.86 -10.96 19.45
C PRO A 289 -13.30 -10.42 19.57
N GLY A 290 -13.47 -9.10 19.69
CA GLY A 290 -14.79 -8.47 19.77
C GLY A 290 -15.60 -8.49 18.47
N VAL A 291 -14.95 -8.68 17.32
CA VAL A 291 -15.58 -8.68 15.98
C VAL A 291 -15.45 -10.03 15.27
N THR A 292 -14.85 -11.02 15.93
CA THR A 292 -14.61 -12.37 15.41
C THR A 292 -15.11 -13.45 16.38
N LYS A 293 -15.35 -14.66 15.90
CA LYS A 293 -15.60 -15.83 16.72
C LYS A 293 -14.39 -16.76 16.72
N LEU A 294 -14.10 -17.37 17.87
CA LEU A 294 -13.08 -18.40 18.02
C LEU A 294 -13.55 -19.69 17.34
N LEU A 295 -12.67 -20.33 16.57
CA LEU A 295 -12.90 -21.62 15.93
C LEU A 295 -12.00 -22.71 16.50
N GLY A 296 -10.77 -22.36 16.89
CA GLY A 296 -9.79 -23.26 17.48
C GLY A 296 -8.66 -22.44 18.09
N ALA A 297 -7.88 -23.08 18.95
CA ALA A 297 -6.68 -22.48 19.53
C ALA A 297 -5.65 -23.57 19.80
N GLY A 298 -4.36 -23.26 19.68
CA GLY A 298 -3.32 -24.23 19.92
C GLY A 298 -1.93 -23.63 19.99
N THR A 299 -0.99 -24.53 20.29
CA THR A 299 0.45 -24.28 20.25
C THR A 299 1.11 -25.24 19.29
N ARG A 300 2.20 -24.81 18.65
CA ARG A 300 2.97 -25.62 17.72
C ARG A 300 3.66 -26.76 18.45
N GLY A 301 3.55 -27.98 17.92
CA GLY A 301 4.35 -29.14 18.32
C GLY A 301 5.69 -29.21 17.54
N ASP A 302 6.55 -30.13 17.94
CA ASP A 302 7.87 -30.34 17.30
C ASP A 302 7.74 -30.79 15.83
N ASP A 303 6.60 -31.39 15.47
CA ASP A 303 6.23 -31.79 14.11
C ASP A 303 5.58 -30.68 13.27
N GLY A 304 5.57 -29.45 13.75
CA GLY A 304 4.97 -28.32 13.07
C GLY A 304 3.46 -28.18 13.21
N ILE A 305 2.76 -29.20 13.72
CA ILE A 305 1.31 -29.21 13.86
C ILE A 305 0.88 -28.44 15.12
N TYR A 306 -0.12 -27.57 14.96
CA TYR A 306 -0.73 -26.87 16.09
C TYR A 306 -1.74 -27.77 16.82
N ARG A 307 -1.64 -27.85 18.16
CA ARG A 307 -2.49 -28.69 19.01
C ARG A 307 -3.15 -27.91 20.11
N ASP A 308 -4.40 -28.26 20.40
CA ASP A 308 -5.15 -27.70 21.52
C ASP A 308 -4.61 -28.22 22.89
N ALA A 309 -5.16 -27.68 23.99
CA ALA A 309 -4.77 -28.08 25.34
C ALA A 309 -4.98 -29.56 25.67
N LYS A 310 -5.72 -30.31 24.84
CA LYS A 310 -5.95 -31.77 24.96
C LYS A 310 -5.05 -32.57 24.02
N GLY A 311 -4.10 -31.94 23.33
CA GLY A 311 -3.20 -32.55 22.37
C GLY A 311 -3.84 -32.87 21.02
N ARG A 312 -5.06 -32.45 20.74
CA ARG A 312 -5.74 -32.69 19.47
C ARG A 312 -5.30 -31.66 18.43
N PRO A 313 -5.06 -32.05 17.18
CA PRO A 313 -4.74 -31.12 16.10
C PRO A 313 -5.80 -30.01 15.96
N VAL A 314 -5.36 -28.78 15.79
CA VAL A 314 -6.21 -27.67 15.37
C VAL A 314 -6.54 -27.84 13.90
N THR A 315 -7.80 -27.64 13.53
CA THR A 315 -8.23 -27.80 12.14
C THR A 315 -7.86 -26.58 11.31
N PHE A 316 -7.32 -26.79 10.10
CA PHE A 316 -7.36 -25.77 9.05
C PHE A 316 -8.82 -25.60 8.61
N THR A 317 -9.44 -24.49 8.98
CA THR A 317 -10.89 -24.36 8.82
C THR A 317 -11.29 -23.99 7.39
N ARG A 318 -10.70 -22.94 6.84
CA ARG A 318 -10.85 -22.51 5.44
C ARG A 318 -9.96 -21.31 5.12
N PRO A 319 -9.67 -21.02 3.84
CA PRO A 319 -9.14 -19.74 3.41
C PRO A 319 -10.02 -18.56 3.85
N GLY A 320 -9.39 -17.48 4.28
CA GLY A 320 -10.04 -16.27 4.77
C GLY A 320 -10.30 -16.23 6.28
N ASP A 321 -10.05 -17.33 7.02
CA ASP A 321 -10.06 -17.27 8.48
C ASP A 321 -8.77 -16.65 9.01
N LEU A 322 -8.87 -15.97 10.15
CA LEU A 322 -7.73 -15.28 10.77
C LEU A 322 -6.91 -16.26 11.61
N VAL A 323 -5.60 -16.08 11.57
CA VAL A 323 -4.67 -16.65 12.55
C VAL A 323 -4.21 -15.53 13.45
N LEU A 324 -4.71 -15.49 14.69
CA LEU A 324 -4.41 -14.46 15.66
C LEU A 324 -3.37 -14.99 16.66
N PHE A 325 -2.21 -14.37 16.66
CA PHE A 325 -1.13 -14.56 17.62
C PHE A 325 -1.12 -13.45 18.68
N PRO A 326 -0.41 -13.59 19.80
CA PRO A 326 -0.15 -12.47 20.67
C PRO A 326 0.52 -11.31 19.91
N ARG A 327 -0.20 -10.20 19.73
CA ARG A 327 0.24 -8.96 19.07
C ARG A 327 0.47 -9.05 17.55
N HIS A 328 0.01 -10.12 16.88
CA HIS A 328 0.07 -10.26 15.44
C HIS A 328 -1.14 -11.00 14.88
N VAL A 329 -1.48 -10.76 13.61
CA VAL A 329 -2.54 -11.46 12.91
C VAL A 329 -2.19 -11.64 11.44
N GLY A 330 -2.59 -12.78 10.88
CA GLY A 330 -2.60 -13.06 9.45
C GLY A 330 -3.93 -13.69 9.04
N VAL A 331 -4.05 -14.00 7.76
CA VAL A 331 -5.23 -14.63 7.16
C VAL A 331 -4.80 -15.91 6.47
N LEU A 332 -5.39 -17.05 6.81
CA LEU A 332 -5.14 -18.34 6.14
C LEU A 332 -5.51 -18.25 4.66
N THR A 333 -4.66 -18.75 3.80
CA THR A 333 -4.86 -18.71 2.35
C THR A 333 -4.86 -20.08 1.70
N VAL A 334 -3.91 -20.93 2.01
CA VAL A 334 -3.77 -22.27 1.41
C VAL A 334 -3.44 -23.28 2.49
N ASP A 335 -4.22 -24.36 2.51
CA ASP A 335 -3.97 -25.56 3.30
C ASP A 335 -2.83 -26.36 2.66
N ARG A 336 -1.71 -26.48 3.36
CA ARG A 336 -0.51 -27.20 2.92
C ARG A 336 -0.07 -28.16 4.04
N GLY A 337 0.98 -28.94 3.77
CA GLY A 337 1.46 -29.90 4.76
C GLY A 337 0.44 -31.02 4.99
N THR A 338 -0.08 -31.14 6.20
CA THR A 338 -1.09 -32.15 6.57
C THR A 338 -2.49 -31.62 6.31
N LEU A 339 -3.10 -31.95 5.18
CA LEU A 339 -4.40 -31.43 4.74
C LEU A 339 -5.49 -31.55 5.81
N GLY A 340 -6.22 -30.47 6.05
CA GLY A 340 -7.28 -30.36 7.04
C GLY A 340 -6.80 -30.11 8.47
N VAL A 341 -5.49 -30.06 8.68
CA VAL A 341 -4.85 -29.81 9.97
C VAL A 341 -4.04 -28.52 9.87
N LEU A 342 -4.17 -27.65 10.85
CA LEU A 342 -3.36 -26.44 10.87
C LEU A 342 -1.93 -26.78 11.27
N ASP A 343 -1.01 -26.53 10.35
CA ASP A 343 0.44 -26.71 10.58
C ASP A 343 1.24 -25.47 10.08
N ASP A 344 2.53 -25.46 10.34
CA ASP A 344 3.37 -24.32 10.03
C ASP A 344 3.75 -24.21 8.55
N HIS A 345 3.40 -25.21 7.71
CA HIS A 345 3.53 -25.16 6.25
C HIS A 345 2.35 -24.46 5.59
N ASP A 346 1.22 -24.31 6.30
CA ASP A 346 0.06 -23.57 5.80
C ASP A 346 0.43 -22.15 5.45
N LEU A 347 -0.14 -21.66 4.34
CA LEU A 347 0.10 -20.27 3.93
C LEU A 347 -0.82 -19.32 4.65
N MET A 348 -0.24 -18.20 5.03
CA MET A 348 -1.00 -17.03 5.48
C MET A 348 -0.54 -15.77 4.77
N MET A 349 -1.49 -14.86 4.58
CA MET A 349 -1.26 -13.50 4.10
C MET A 349 -1.23 -12.56 5.30
N HIS A 350 -0.18 -11.76 5.43
CA HIS A 350 0.00 -10.82 6.52
C HIS A 350 0.95 -9.66 6.14
N THR A 351 1.08 -8.67 7.01
CA THR A 351 2.10 -7.61 6.93
C THR A 351 2.79 -7.49 8.29
N LEU A 352 4.13 -7.46 8.28
CA LEU A 352 4.95 -7.31 9.49
C LEU A 352 6.35 -6.82 9.09
N PHE A 353 6.68 -5.58 9.44
CA PHE A 353 7.95 -4.91 9.12
C PHE A 353 8.34 -4.94 7.63
N ASP A 354 7.38 -5.25 6.78
CA ASP A 354 7.48 -5.35 5.33
C ASP A 354 6.10 -5.17 4.70
N SER A 355 6.03 -4.86 3.41
CA SER A 355 4.76 -4.82 2.69
C SER A 355 4.03 -6.17 2.78
N PRO A 356 2.69 -6.17 2.67
CA PRO A 356 1.92 -7.41 2.77
C PRO A 356 2.40 -8.48 1.80
N LYS A 357 2.45 -9.72 2.29
CA LYS A 357 2.90 -10.89 1.53
C LYS A 357 2.18 -12.15 1.97
N GLU A 358 2.24 -13.18 1.12
CA GLU A 358 1.78 -14.53 1.40
C GLU A 358 3.00 -15.44 1.62
N GLN A 359 3.03 -16.13 2.77
CA GLN A 359 4.15 -17.01 3.13
C GLN A 359 3.70 -18.12 4.09
N PRO A 360 4.49 -19.19 4.29
CA PRO A 360 4.24 -20.18 5.32
C PRO A 360 4.16 -19.56 6.72
N ILE A 361 3.34 -20.12 7.59
CA ILE A 361 3.27 -19.72 9.00
C ILE A 361 4.65 -19.82 9.65
N ALA A 362 5.45 -20.85 9.29
CA ALA A 362 6.83 -21.02 9.73
C ALA A 362 7.69 -19.77 9.57
N ASP A 363 7.51 -19.04 8.47
CA ASP A 363 8.32 -17.87 8.11
C ASP A 363 7.78 -16.55 8.68
N SER A 364 6.67 -16.59 9.41
CA SER A 364 5.98 -15.40 9.93
C SER A 364 6.70 -14.70 11.07
N GLY A 365 7.67 -15.36 11.72
CA GLY A 365 8.27 -14.91 12.98
C GLY A 365 7.39 -15.13 14.21
N TYR A 366 6.23 -15.78 14.05
CA TYR A 366 5.27 -16.06 15.13
C TYR A 366 4.91 -17.56 15.25
N ALA A 367 5.51 -18.45 14.45
CA ALA A 367 5.18 -19.88 14.43
C ALA A 367 5.22 -20.54 15.82
N ASP A 368 6.19 -20.20 16.67
CA ASP A 368 6.37 -20.77 18.01
C ASP A 368 5.47 -20.11 19.08
N ARG A 369 4.58 -19.20 18.68
CA ARG A 369 3.65 -18.56 19.60
C ARG A 369 2.31 -19.28 19.61
N PRO A 370 1.58 -19.29 20.74
CA PRO A 370 0.21 -19.79 20.74
C PRO A 370 -0.62 -18.97 19.76
N LEU A 371 -1.58 -19.64 19.09
CA LEU A 371 -2.47 -19.00 18.16
C LEU A 371 -3.94 -19.33 18.40
N GLU A 372 -4.78 -18.49 17.85
CA GLU A 372 -6.23 -18.72 17.74
C GLU A 372 -6.64 -18.63 16.27
N VAL A 373 -7.42 -19.60 15.79
CA VAL A 373 -8.12 -19.52 14.51
C VAL A 373 -9.44 -18.82 14.75
N ARG A 374 -9.69 -17.74 14.03
CA ARG A 374 -10.88 -16.91 14.24
C ARG A 374 -11.55 -16.55 12.92
N ARG A 375 -12.84 -16.23 12.97
CA ARG A 375 -13.61 -15.82 11.79
C ARG A 375 -14.40 -14.57 12.11
N PHE A 376 -14.46 -13.61 11.20
CA PHE A 376 -15.34 -12.46 11.36
C PHE A 376 -16.78 -12.93 11.60
N THR A 377 -17.46 -12.32 12.59
CA THR A 377 -18.85 -12.66 12.92
C THR A 377 -19.84 -12.14 11.89
N ARG A 378 -19.46 -11.12 11.14
CA ARG A 378 -20.24 -10.60 10.02
C ARG A 378 -19.91 -11.39 8.77
N ASP A 379 -20.96 -11.71 8.00
CA ASP A 379 -20.83 -12.39 6.72
C ASP A 379 -20.11 -11.45 5.74
N LEU A 380 -18.94 -11.89 5.23
CA LEU A 380 -18.19 -11.15 4.24
C LEU A 380 -18.78 -11.48 2.87
N ARG A 381 -19.79 -10.74 2.46
CA ARG A 381 -20.36 -10.83 1.11
C ARG A 381 -19.81 -9.70 0.27
N PRO A 382 -19.55 -9.92 -1.04
CA PRO A 382 -19.17 -8.83 -1.94
C PRO A 382 -20.20 -7.70 -1.79
N GLY A 383 -19.75 -6.56 -1.27
CA GLY A 383 -20.55 -5.34 -1.26
C GLY A 383 -20.84 -4.94 -2.71
N ARG A 384 -21.98 -4.29 -2.95
CA ARG A 384 -22.12 -3.53 -4.19
C ARG A 384 -20.95 -2.57 -4.26
N SER A 385 -20.19 -2.60 -5.37
CA SER A 385 -19.04 -1.76 -5.58
C SER A 385 -19.35 -0.32 -5.14
N ARG A 386 -18.43 0.28 -4.38
CA ARG A 386 -18.44 1.72 -4.15
C ARG A 386 -17.76 2.40 -5.36
N ASP A 387 -18.34 2.15 -6.54
CA ASP A 387 -17.91 2.83 -7.77
C ASP A 387 -18.54 4.22 -7.87
#